data_b12d36e666137d9f10eaac328cead9dd
#
_entry.id   b12d36e666137d9f10eaac328cead9dd
#
_cell.length_a   1.000
_cell.length_b   1.000
_cell.length_c   1.000
_cell.angle_alpha   90.00
_cell.angle_beta   90.00
_cell.angle_gamma   90.00
#
_symmetry.space_group_name_H-M   'P 1'
#
loop_
_entity.id
_entity.type
_entity.pdbx_description
1 polymer ?
#
loop_
_entity_poly.entity_id
_entity_poly.type
_entity_poly.pdbx_seq_one_letter_code
_entity_poly.pdbx_strand_id
1 'polypeptide(L)'
;MADIRITFQGEEFVIPESRAFEIGERVEEIASLPEVIGWAKNPKFFKMSRCIGVILRAAGGRMTDKDVHTQMMADFQAGNPAAYFNVLASLVSVLMDGAPQGKGGEPEKTDAS
;
A
#
# COMPACT_ATOMS: atom_id res chain seq x y z
N MET A 1 -5.77 15.02 6.12
CA MET A 1 -6.30 13.67 5.96
C MET A 1 -5.78 13.10 4.67
N ALA A 2 -5.24 11.90 4.74
CA ALA A 2 -4.52 11.33 3.60
C ALA A 2 -5.23 10.08 3.09
N ASP A 3 -6.13 10.27 2.14
CA ASP A 3 -6.71 9.13 1.45
C ASP A 3 -5.62 8.44 0.63
N ILE A 4 -5.79 7.14 0.44
CA ILE A 4 -4.89 6.34 -0.37
C ILE A 4 -5.45 6.27 -1.77
N ARG A 5 -4.65 6.63 -2.77
CA ARG A 5 -5.09 6.70 -4.16
C ARG A 5 -4.20 5.88 -5.04
N ILE A 6 -4.81 5.21 -6.02
CA ILE A 6 -4.05 4.50 -7.05
C ILE A 6 -4.85 4.56 -8.36
N THR A 7 -4.14 4.80 -9.44
CA THR A 7 -4.71 4.67 -10.78
C THR A 7 -4.30 3.32 -11.34
N PHE A 8 -5.30 2.53 -11.75
CA PHE A 8 -5.07 1.20 -12.30
C PHE A 8 -5.89 1.05 -13.57
N GLN A 9 -5.22 0.77 -14.66
CA GLN A 9 -5.83 0.64 -15.99
C GLN A 9 -6.68 1.85 -16.34
N GLY A 10 -6.18 3.04 -16.01
CA GLY A 10 -6.84 4.30 -16.34
C GLY A 10 -7.95 4.70 -15.39
N GLU A 11 -8.26 3.90 -14.40
CA GLU A 11 -9.31 4.20 -13.44
C GLU A 11 -8.69 4.54 -12.08
N GLU A 12 -9.17 5.61 -11.46
CA GLU A 12 -8.69 6.00 -10.15
C GLU A 12 -9.48 5.30 -9.05
N PHE A 13 -8.76 4.70 -8.11
CA PHE A 13 -9.34 4.06 -6.93
C PHE A 13 -8.89 4.83 -5.70
N VAL A 14 -9.84 5.13 -4.82
CA VAL A 14 -9.57 5.93 -3.63
C VAL A 14 -10.04 5.17 -2.40
N ILE A 15 -9.18 5.07 -1.40
CA ILE A 15 -9.50 4.44 -0.14
C ILE A 15 -9.42 5.51 0.93
N PRO A 16 -10.54 5.79 1.65
CA PRO A 16 -10.50 6.75 2.74
C PRO A 16 -9.53 6.34 3.83
N GLU A 17 -8.90 7.30 4.43
CA GLU A 17 -7.96 7.06 5.53
C GLU A 17 -8.59 6.20 6.63
N SER A 18 -9.89 6.39 6.87
CA SER A 18 -10.59 5.64 7.91
C SER A 18 -10.61 4.14 7.68
N ARG A 19 -10.34 3.68 6.46
CA ARG A 19 -10.30 2.24 6.14
C ARG A 19 -8.89 1.67 6.10
N ALA A 20 -7.89 2.51 6.31
CA ALA A 20 -6.49 2.08 6.16
C ALA A 20 -6.14 0.98 7.16
N PHE A 21 -6.65 1.06 8.40
CA PHE A 21 -6.34 0.06 9.40
C PHE A 21 -6.83 -1.34 9.00
N GLU A 22 -8.05 -1.41 8.52
CA GLU A 22 -8.64 -2.67 8.05
C GLU A 22 -7.85 -3.25 6.89
N ILE A 23 -7.44 -2.40 5.96
CA ILE A 23 -6.67 -2.81 4.81
C ILE A 23 -5.27 -3.26 5.25
N GLY A 24 -4.69 -2.55 6.20
CA GLY A 24 -3.38 -2.92 6.74
C GLY A 24 -3.38 -4.30 7.36
N GLU A 25 -4.46 -4.67 8.08
CA GLU A 25 -4.57 -6.00 8.65
C GLU A 25 -4.55 -7.07 7.56
N ARG A 26 -5.25 -6.82 6.45
CA ARG A 26 -5.27 -7.77 5.34
C ARG A 26 -3.93 -7.86 4.64
N VAL A 27 -3.25 -6.74 4.49
CA VAL A 27 -1.92 -6.72 3.88
C VAL A 27 -0.95 -7.52 4.74
N GLU A 28 -1.03 -7.38 6.06
CA GLU A 28 -0.12 -8.12 6.94
C GLU A 28 -0.33 -9.63 6.90
N GLU A 29 -1.48 -10.10 6.46
CA GLU A 29 -1.67 -11.53 6.24
C GLU A 29 -0.81 -12.04 5.08
N ILE A 30 -0.37 -11.15 4.21
CA ILE A 30 0.45 -11.48 3.05
C ILE A 30 1.92 -11.23 3.34
N ALA A 31 2.24 -10.08 3.93
CA ALA A 31 3.60 -9.65 4.17
C ALA A 31 3.62 -8.65 5.33
N SER A 32 4.65 -8.74 6.16
CA SER A 32 4.79 -7.78 7.27
C SER A 32 5.07 -6.38 6.73
N LEU A 33 4.77 -5.38 7.53
CA LEU A 33 5.03 -3.99 7.11
C LEU A 33 6.50 -3.74 6.83
N PRO A 34 7.46 -4.24 7.66
CA PRO A 34 8.88 -4.10 7.29
C PRO A 34 9.22 -4.74 5.95
N GLU A 35 8.60 -5.86 5.62
CA GLU A 35 8.82 -6.48 4.32
C GLU A 35 8.30 -5.59 3.22
N VAL A 36 7.10 -5.02 3.39
CA VAL A 36 6.52 -4.11 2.39
C VAL A 36 7.44 -2.93 2.15
N ILE A 37 7.97 -2.34 3.22
CA ILE A 37 8.90 -1.21 3.11
C ILE A 37 10.14 -1.63 2.33
N GLY A 38 10.63 -2.84 2.56
CA GLY A 38 11.82 -3.35 1.89
C GLY A 38 11.66 -3.59 0.40
N TRP A 39 10.43 -3.64 -0.09
CA TRP A 39 10.19 -3.89 -1.52
C TRP A 39 10.72 -2.79 -2.43
N ALA A 40 10.94 -1.59 -1.91
CA ALA A 40 11.57 -0.52 -2.68
C ALA A 40 12.95 -0.95 -3.18
N LYS A 41 13.65 -1.80 -2.42
CA LYS A 41 14.97 -2.30 -2.80
C LYS A 41 14.96 -3.72 -3.31
N ASN A 42 14.01 -4.52 -2.82
CA ASN A 42 13.98 -5.95 -3.14
C ASN A 42 12.52 -6.38 -3.31
N PRO A 43 11.92 -6.02 -4.46
CA PRO A 43 10.49 -6.27 -4.66
C PRO A 43 10.16 -7.75 -4.77
N LYS A 44 9.03 -8.13 -4.17
CA LYS A 44 8.45 -9.45 -4.28
C LYS A 44 7.17 -9.31 -5.08
N PHE A 45 7.26 -9.47 -6.38
CA PHE A 45 6.18 -9.08 -7.29
C PHE A 45 4.87 -9.81 -7.04
N PHE A 46 4.93 -11.10 -6.73
CA PHE A 46 3.68 -11.84 -6.44
C PHE A 46 3.01 -11.33 -5.18
N LYS A 47 3.79 -11.10 -4.13
CA LYS A 47 3.23 -10.53 -2.89
C LYS A 47 2.72 -9.13 -3.10
N MET A 48 3.46 -8.31 -3.87
CA MET A 48 3.02 -6.96 -4.21
C MET A 48 1.67 -7.00 -4.92
N SER A 49 1.51 -7.91 -5.88
CA SER A 49 0.27 -8.04 -6.62
C SER A 49 -0.89 -8.38 -5.69
N ARG A 50 -0.66 -9.25 -4.72
CA ARG A 50 -1.70 -9.61 -3.77
C ARG A 50 -2.07 -8.45 -2.87
N CYS A 51 -1.08 -7.71 -2.38
CA CYS A 51 -1.34 -6.54 -1.54
C CYS A 51 -2.10 -5.46 -2.31
N ILE A 52 -1.66 -5.16 -3.53
CA ILE A 52 -2.32 -4.17 -4.35
C ILE A 52 -3.73 -4.63 -4.72
N GLY A 53 -3.90 -5.93 -4.96
CA GLY A 53 -5.22 -6.49 -5.19
C GLY A 53 -6.16 -6.26 -4.02
N VAL A 54 -5.68 -6.45 -2.79
CA VAL A 54 -6.47 -6.17 -1.59
C VAL A 54 -6.91 -4.71 -1.58
N ILE A 55 -5.98 -3.79 -1.86
CA ILE A 55 -6.27 -2.36 -1.86
C ILE A 55 -7.31 -2.01 -2.92
N LEU A 56 -7.12 -2.51 -4.15
CA LEU A 56 -8.02 -2.20 -5.25
C LEU A 56 -9.42 -2.74 -5.01
N ARG A 57 -9.52 -3.98 -4.52
CA ARG A 57 -10.84 -4.57 -4.26
C ARG A 57 -11.54 -3.89 -3.08
N ALA A 58 -10.77 -3.41 -2.11
CA ALA A 58 -11.34 -2.63 -1.01
C ALA A 58 -11.92 -1.31 -1.50
N ALA A 59 -11.38 -0.79 -2.59
CA ALA A 59 -11.88 0.45 -3.20
C ALA A 59 -12.99 0.20 -4.23
N GLY A 60 -13.49 -1.04 -4.32
CA GLY A 60 -14.59 -1.37 -5.21
C GLY A 60 -14.16 -2.04 -6.51
N GLY A 61 -12.89 -2.30 -6.69
CA GLY A 61 -12.41 -2.98 -7.88
C GLY A 61 -12.80 -4.45 -7.93
N ARG A 62 -12.77 -5.03 -9.11
CA ARG A 62 -13.15 -6.42 -9.32
C ARG A 62 -12.05 -7.27 -9.92
N MET A 63 -10.84 -6.71 -10.04
CA MET A 63 -9.71 -7.42 -10.60
C MET A 63 -9.22 -8.50 -9.63
N THR A 64 -8.68 -9.57 -10.21
CA THR A 64 -8.03 -10.62 -9.42
C THR A 64 -6.58 -10.28 -9.17
N ASP A 65 -5.92 -11.02 -8.27
CA ASP A 65 -4.50 -10.84 -8.04
C ASP A 65 -3.70 -11.09 -9.31
N LYS A 66 -4.13 -12.05 -10.14
CA LYS A 66 -3.47 -12.34 -11.40
C LYS A 66 -3.59 -11.16 -12.36
N ASP A 67 -4.77 -10.52 -12.42
CA ASP A 67 -4.96 -9.34 -13.25
C ASP A 67 -4.02 -8.22 -12.83
N VAL A 68 -3.89 -8.03 -11.51
CA VAL A 68 -2.99 -7.01 -10.97
C VAL A 68 -1.55 -7.32 -11.34
N HIS A 69 -1.15 -8.58 -11.18
CA HIS A 69 0.22 -8.99 -11.50
C HIS A 69 0.54 -8.77 -12.97
N THR A 70 -0.38 -9.16 -13.84
CA THR A 70 -0.20 -9.01 -15.29
C THR A 70 -0.02 -7.53 -15.66
N GLN A 71 -0.89 -6.67 -15.13
CA GLN A 71 -0.79 -5.24 -15.45
C GLN A 71 0.47 -4.64 -14.84
N MET A 72 0.81 -5.04 -13.62
CA MET A 72 2.00 -4.52 -12.95
C MET A 72 3.27 -4.86 -13.74
N MET A 73 3.36 -6.10 -14.24
CA MET A 73 4.52 -6.49 -15.04
C MET A 73 4.59 -5.69 -16.34
N ALA A 74 3.44 -5.45 -16.97
CA ALA A 74 3.41 -4.63 -18.19
C ALA A 74 3.87 -3.20 -17.89
N ASP A 75 3.43 -2.63 -16.78
CA ASP A 75 3.80 -1.27 -16.41
C ASP A 75 5.29 -1.18 -16.07
N PHE A 76 5.82 -2.21 -15.39
CA PHE A 76 7.25 -2.24 -15.08
C PHE A 76 8.09 -2.30 -16.36
N GLN A 77 7.66 -3.12 -17.34
CA GLN A 77 8.36 -3.20 -18.60
C GLN A 77 8.29 -1.89 -19.39
N ALA A 78 7.20 -1.15 -19.20
CA ALA A 78 7.05 0.15 -19.86
C ALA A 78 7.76 1.28 -19.11
N GLY A 79 8.42 0.97 -17.97
CA GLY A 79 9.15 1.96 -17.20
C GLY A 79 8.28 2.80 -16.28
N ASN A 80 7.10 2.30 -15.90
CA ASN A 80 6.16 3.04 -15.07
C ASN A 80 5.80 2.30 -13.77
N PRO A 81 6.78 2.01 -12.90
CA PRO A 81 6.49 1.26 -11.67
C PRO A 81 6.00 2.11 -10.52
N ALA A 82 6.07 3.43 -10.63
CA ALA A 82 5.93 4.33 -9.48
C ALA A 82 4.59 4.19 -8.76
N ALA A 83 3.49 3.99 -9.51
CA ALA A 83 2.16 3.95 -8.90
C ALA A 83 2.05 2.84 -7.86
N TYR A 84 2.67 1.70 -8.12
CA TYR A 84 2.58 0.54 -7.22
C TYR A 84 3.35 0.75 -5.94
N PHE A 85 4.57 1.27 -6.05
CA PHE A 85 5.36 1.60 -4.86
C PHE A 85 4.73 2.73 -4.07
N ASN A 86 4.17 3.72 -4.76
CA ASN A 86 3.58 4.88 -4.10
C ASN A 86 2.34 4.51 -3.29
N VAL A 87 1.48 3.63 -3.81
CA VAL A 87 0.28 3.24 -3.06
C VAL A 87 0.66 2.45 -1.80
N LEU A 88 1.65 1.57 -1.91
CA LEU A 88 2.11 0.81 -0.74
C LEU A 88 2.77 1.74 0.28
N ALA A 89 3.58 2.68 -0.17
CA ALA A 89 4.19 3.66 0.71
C ALA A 89 3.14 4.53 1.39
N SER A 90 2.09 4.91 0.66
CA SER A 90 1.00 5.70 1.23
C SER A 90 0.26 4.92 2.30
N LEU A 91 0.00 3.64 2.08
CA LEU A 91 -0.65 2.81 3.08
C LEU A 91 0.20 2.73 4.35
N VAL A 92 1.49 2.45 4.21
CA VAL A 92 2.39 2.37 5.36
C VAL A 92 2.43 3.70 6.10
N SER A 93 2.53 4.80 5.35
CA SER A 93 2.58 6.13 5.95
C SER A 93 1.33 6.43 6.77
N VAL A 94 0.15 6.15 6.20
CA VAL A 94 -1.11 6.38 6.89
C VAL A 94 -1.20 5.52 8.16
N LEU A 95 -0.78 4.27 8.08
CA LEU A 95 -0.82 3.37 9.24
C LEU A 95 0.12 3.84 10.35
N MET A 96 1.30 4.31 9.98
CA MET A 96 2.26 4.79 10.97
C MET A 96 1.84 6.12 11.56
N ASP A 97 1.36 7.03 10.73
CA ASP A 97 0.93 8.34 11.20
C ASP A 97 -0.34 8.26 12.04
N GLY A 98 -1.19 7.29 11.74
CA GLY A 98 -2.43 7.07 12.49
C GLY A 98 -2.21 6.38 13.81
N ALA A 99 -1.01 5.89 14.10
CA ALA A 99 -0.75 5.22 15.37
C ALA A 99 -0.87 6.25 16.49
N PRO A 100 -1.56 5.93 17.59
CA PRO A 100 -1.60 6.83 18.71
C PRO A 100 -0.18 7.01 19.19
N GLN A 101 0.23 8.23 19.15
CA GLN A 101 1.53 8.50 19.63
C GLN A 101 1.35 9.11 20.90
N GLY A 102 1.81 8.55 21.56
CA GLY A 102 1.61 9.33 22.63
C GLY A 102 1.69 10.71 22.19
N LYS A 103 1.36 10.95 21.46
CA LYS A 103 1.49 11.71 20.80
C LYS A 103 2.36 12.16 20.66
N GLY A 104 2.20 12.14 20.89
CA GLY A 104 2.93 12.28 20.36
C GLY A 104 3.78 12.27 20.35
N GLY A 105 3.69 12.42 20.75
CA GLY A 105 4.46 12.21 20.33
C GLY A 105 5.28 12.07 20.36
N GLU A 106 5.16 12.20 20.59
CA GLU A 106 5.94 11.89 20.32
C GLU A 106 6.79 11.57 20.09
N PRO A 107 6.87 11.98 20.76
CA PRO A 107 7.70 11.69 20.26
C PRO A 107 8.38 11.22 20.12
N GLU A 108 8.12 11.27 20.28
CA GLU A 108 8.69 10.68 19.88
C GLU A 108 9.44 10.29 19.69
N LYS A 109 9.41 10.67 20.17
CA LYS A 109 10.00 10.18 19.77
C LYS A 109 10.79 9.64 19.71
N THR A 110 10.42 10.02 20.22
CA THR A 110 11.05 9.41 19.96
C THR A 110 11.73 8.94 20.00
N ASP A 111 11.44 9.36 20.46
CA ASP A 111 12.07 8.87 20.26
C ASP A 111 12.71 8.61 20.28
N ALA A 112 12.56 9.13 20.74
CA ALA A 112 13.01 8.89 20.44
C ALA A 112 13.48 8.65 20.40
N SER A 113 13.12 9.02 20.92
CA SER A 113 13.33 8.73 20.56
C SER A 113 13.63 8.30 20.31
#